data_2d1f7a5cbbc509d1edd5f507d7eb80ec
#
_entry.id   2d1f7a5cbbc509d1edd5f507d7eb80ec
#
_cell.length_a   1.000
_cell.length_b   1.000
_cell.length_c   1.000
_cell.angle_alpha   90.00
_cell.angle_beta   90.00
_cell.angle_gamma   90.00
#
_symmetry.space_group_name_H-M   'P 1'
#
loop_
_entity.id
_entity.type
_entity.pdbx_description
1 polymer ?
#
loop_
_entity_poly.entity_id
_entity_poly.type
_entity_poly.pdbx_seq_one_letter_code
_entity_poly.pdbx_strand_id
1 'polypeptide(L)'
;PSVGDQVIFTDYARNWGTNAVTLTLNGSKYQGNTSPAPVYDTSGQSVDIVYSGATQGWIPNSDDVVSLETPQSVDVQYLVVAGGAAGGGYYAGGGGAGGLLTSTLSGLAIGVTLTATVGAGGAAVSFGGAGVRGNNGVNSTLAGSGFTTVTCIGGGGGGADNSGTGNSGGSGGGGSQQGSSAGGSGTSGQGNNGGSSTASAPDYGSAGGGGAGAVGGNANNVAGDGGVGLSNSITGSAVFYAG
;
A
#
# COMPACT_ATOMS: atom_id res chain seq x y z
N PRO A 1 50.35 21.29 -18.28
CA PRO A 1 49.03 21.77 -18.66
C PRO A 1 49.13 22.99 -19.56
N SER A 2 48.11 23.20 -20.40
CA SER A 2 47.93 24.36 -21.26
C SER A 2 46.87 25.31 -20.68
N VAL A 3 46.95 26.59 -20.94
CA VAL A 3 45.94 27.55 -20.48
C VAL A 3 44.57 27.13 -20.98
N GLY A 4 43.60 27.01 -20.08
CA GLY A 4 42.25 26.56 -20.35
C GLY A 4 42.02 25.05 -20.10
N ASP A 5 43.07 24.27 -19.82
CA ASP A 5 42.88 22.88 -19.38
C ASP A 5 42.04 22.88 -18.11
N GLN A 6 41.07 21.97 -18.05
CA GLN A 6 40.11 21.88 -16.97
C GLN A 6 40.11 20.48 -16.39
N VAL A 7 39.97 20.38 -15.07
CA VAL A 7 39.83 19.10 -14.34
C VAL A 7 38.64 19.25 -13.40
N ILE A 8 37.71 18.34 -13.55
CA ILE A 8 36.55 18.24 -12.66
C ILE A 8 36.66 16.91 -11.91
N PHE A 9 36.51 16.95 -10.60
CA PHE A 9 36.49 15.76 -9.75
C PHE A 9 35.46 15.94 -8.64
N THR A 10 34.77 14.86 -8.29
CA THR A 10 33.65 14.89 -7.36
C THR A 10 33.76 13.73 -6.38
N ASP A 11 33.47 14.00 -5.12
CA ASP A 11 33.36 12.97 -4.10
C ASP A 11 32.04 12.19 -4.24
N TYR A 12 32.02 11.30 -5.23
CA TYR A 12 30.86 10.45 -5.51
C TYR A 12 30.45 9.59 -4.31
N ALA A 13 31.44 9.05 -3.57
CA ALA A 13 31.22 8.17 -2.44
C ALA A 13 30.99 8.94 -1.12
N ARG A 14 31.06 10.28 -1.13
CA ARG A 14 30.93 11.15 0.05
C ARG A 14 31.90 10.78 1.17
N ASN A 15 33.12 10.46 0.80
CA ASN A 15 34.12 9.91 1.71
C ASN A 15 35.30 10.86 2.01
N TRP A 16 35.38 12.03 1.36
CA TRP A 16 36.49 12.95 1.53
C TRP A 16 36.58 13.52 2.94
N GLY A 17 35.45 13.64 3.66
CA GLY A 17 35.45 14.05 5.06
C GLY A 17 36.13 13.02 6.01
N THR A 18 36.30 11.78 5.55
CA THR A 18 37.04 10.73 6.28
C THR A 18 38.40 10.47 5.63
N ASN A 19 38.49 10.53 4.31
CA ASN A 19 39.71 10.30 3.52
C ASN A 19 39.90 11.46 2.56
N ALA A 20 40.54 12.51 3.05
CA ALA A 20 40.79 13.73 2.28
C ALA A 20 41.64 13.46 1.02
N VAL A 21 41.33 14.20 -0.04
CA VAL A 21 42.07 14.18 -1.29
C VAL A 21 43.06 15.34 -1.30
N THR A 22 44.35 15.02 -1.48
CA THR A 22 45.41 16.01 -1.64
C THR A 22 45.86 16.07 -3.10
N LEU A 23 45.88 17.24 -3.72
CA LEU A 23 46.35 17.40 -5.08
C LEU A 23 47.86 17.56 -5.11
N THR A 24 48.55 16.64 -5.75
CA THR A 24 49.97 16.79 -6.02
C THR A 24 50.17 17.70 -7.25
N LEU A 25 50.71 18.88 -7.05
CA LEU A 25 50.81 19.91 -8.08
C LEU A 25 51.87 19.64 -9.17
N ASN A 26 52.78 18.70 -8.89
CA ASN A 26 53.79 18.23 -9.85
C ASN A 26 54.56 19.36 -10.55
N GLY A 27 55.01 20.34 -9.77
CA GLY A 27 55.74 21.52 -10.26
C GLY A 27 54.88 22.68 -10.76
N SER A 28 53.55 22.48 -10.84
CA SER A 28 52.61 23.57 -11.13
C SER A 28 52.31 24.38 -9.87
N LYS A 29 51.63 25.49 -10.03
CA LYS A 29 51.09 26.28 -8.92
C LYS A 29 49.60 26.03 -8.74
N TYR A 30 49.09 26.37 -7.58
CA TYR A 30 47.69 26.46 -7.28
C TYR A 30 47.40 27.82 -6.64
N GLN A 31 46.58 28.65 -7.30
CA GLN A 31 46.31 30.04 -6.92
C GLN A 31 47.62 30.85 -6.67
N GLY A 32 48.59 30.66 -7.53
CA GLY A 32 49.90 31.34 -7.46
C GLY A 32 50.91 30.69 -6.51
N ASN A 33 50.54 29.71 -5.71
CA ASN A 33 51.39 29.10 -4.69
C ASN A 33 51.85 27.67 -5.09
N THR A 34 53.07 27.30 -4.69
CA THR A 34 53.60 25.94 -4.86
C THR A 34 53.38 25.06 -3.59
N SER A 35 53.02 25.70 -2.49
CA SER A 35 52.80 25.05 -1.19
C SER A 35 51.91 25.97 -0.32
N PRO A 36 51.04 25.42 0.56
CA PRO A 36 50.76 23.99 0.71
C PRO A 36 49.98 23.42 -0.47
N ALA A 37 50.02 22.10 -0.63
CA ALA A 37 49.18 21.38 -1.59
C ALA A 37 47.70 21.53 -1.22
N PRO A 38 46.79 21.75 -2.18
CA PRO A 38 45.38 21.83 -1.91
C PRO A 38 44.82 20.51 -1.34
N VAL A 39 44.00 20.59 -0.33
CA VAL A 39 43.35 19.45 0.32
C VAL A 39 41.84 19.67 0.28
N TYR A 40 41.13 18.65 -0.16
CA TYR A 40 39.65 18.60 -0.20
C TYR A 40 39.18 17.54 0.79
N ASP A 41 38.54 17.97 1.84
CA ASP A 41 38.18 17.17 3.01
C ASP A 41 36.67 17.26 3.34
N THR A 42 35.89 17.81 2.44
CA THR A 42 34.44 17.96 2.66
C THR A 42 33.68 16.88 1.88
N SER A 43 32.90 16.08 2.61
CA SER A 43 32.11 15.01 2.01
C SER A 43 31.05 15.54 1.03
N GLY A 44 31.05 14.99 -0.18
CA GLY A 44 30.13 15.35 -1.26
C GLY A 44 30.58 16.61 -2.03
N GLN A 45 31.82 17.07 -1.84
CA GLN A 45 32.36 18.21 -2.57
C GLN A 45 32.55 17.88 -4.07
N SER A 46 32.23 18.83 -4.92
CA SER A 46 32.58 18.83 -6.33
C SER A 46 33.53 20.02 -6.61
N VAL A 47 34.58 19.75 -7.31
CA VAL A 47 35.63 20.72 -7.58
C VAL A 47 35.90 20.81 -9.08
N ASP A 48 35.89 22.02 -9.62
CA ASP A 48 36.24 22.32 -10.99
C ASP A 48 37.44 23.30 -10.96
N ILE A 49 38.56 22.86 -11.48
CA ILE A 49 39.79 23.67 -11.56
C ILE A 49 40.22 23.91 -13.00
N VAL A 50 40.67 25.09 -13.28
CA VAL A 50 41.15 25.51 -14.61
C VAL A 50 42.61 25.98 -14.52
N TYR A 51 43.46 25.55 -15.48
CA TYR A 51 44.82 26.02 -15.57
C TYR A 51 44.88 27.39 -16.25
N SER A 52 45.32 28.40 -15.51
CA SER A 52 45.36 29.81 -15.98
C SER A 52 46.75 30.26 -16.43
N GLY A 53 47.72 29.37 -16.47
CA GLY A 53 49.08 29.65 -16.87
C GLY A 53 50.09 29.57 -15.73
N ALA A 54 51.39 29.73 -16.07
CA ALA A 54 52.48 29.49 -15.12
C ALA A 54 52.50 30.46 -13.90
N THR A 55 51.84 31.60 -13.98
CA THR A 55 51.83 32.59 -12.90
C THR A 55 50.90 32.14 -11.76
N GLN A 56 49.71 31.79 -12.08
CA GLN A 56 48.69 31.37 -11.08
C GLN A 56 48.57 29.86 -10.97
N GLY A 57 48.90 29.13 -12.05
CA GLY A 57 48.72 27.71 -12.10
C GLY A 57 47.27 27.31 -12.22
N TRP A 58 46.85 26.31 -11.43
CA TRP A 58 45.47 25.89 -11.31
C TRP A 58 44.68 26.83 -10.40
N ILE A 59 43.51 27.21 -10.81
CA ILE A 59 42.58 28.03 -10.04
C ILE A 59 41.21 27.34 -9.95
N PRO A 60 40.56 27.37 -8.80
CA PRO A 60 39.20 26.85 -8.71
C PRO A 60 38.25 27.72 -9.53
N ASN A 61 37.45 27.07 -10.38
CA ASN A 61 36.38 27.73 -11.13
C ASN A 61 35.05 27.57 -10.37
N SER A 62 34.83 26.39 -9.79
CA SER A 62 33.79 26.18 -8.79
C SER A 62 34.27 25.17 -7.74
N ASP A 63 33.80 25.32 -6.54
CA ASP A 63 34.16 24.51 -5.37
C ASP A 63 32.93 24.32 -4.48
N ASP A 64 31.92 23.72 -5.07
CA ASP A 64 30.62 23.55 -4.42
C ASP A 64 30.52 22.20 -3.69
N VAL A 65 30.01 22.25 -2.48
CA VAL A 65 29.58 21.05 -1.78
C VAL A 65 28.25 20.59 -2.37
N VAL A 66 28.27 19.45 -3.05
CA VAL A 66 27.03 18.82 -3.49
C VAL A 66 26.23 18.39 -2.27
N SER A 67 25.13 19.07 -2.03
CA SER A 67 24.20 18.68 -0.96
C SER A 67 23.83 17.20 -1.13
N LEU A 68 23.72 16.48 0.00
CA LEU A 68 23.02 15.21 -0.02
C LEU A 68 21.63 15.49 -0.58
N GLU A 69 21.39 15.07 -1.81
CA GLU A 69 20.02 15.02 -2.27
C GLU A 69 19.28 14.12 -1.28
N THR A 70 18.25 14.68 -0.63
CA THR A 70 17.35 13.87 0.16
C THR A 70 16.94 12.71 -0.73
N PRO A 71 17.05 11.45 -0.27
CA PRO A 71 16.64 10.32 -1.10
C PRO A 71 15.31 10.66 -1.72
N GLN A 72 15.25 10.69 -3.06
CA GLN A 72 14.02 11.05 -3.76
C GLN A 72 12.94 10.10 -3.26
N SER A 73 11.93 10.64 -2.65
CA SER A 73 10.81 9.88 -2.15
C SER A 73 9.55 10.26 -2.91
N VAL A 74 8.65 9.31 -3.00
CA VAL A 74 7.36 9.51 -3.66
C VAL A 74 6.24 9.14 -2.69
N ASP A 75 5.12 9.80 -2.86
CA ASP A 75 3.88 9.44 -2.19
C ASP A 75 3.09 8.51 -3.12
N VAL A 76 2.73 7.34 -2.63
CA VAL A 76 1.99 6.32 -3.38
C VAL A 76 0.61 6.14 -2.78
N GLN A 77 -0.42 6.55 -3.51
CA GLN A 77 -1.80 6.25 -3.13
C GLN A 77 -2.11 4.79 -3.44
N TYR A 78 -2.83 4.13 -2.55
CA TYR A 78 -3.26 2.76 -2.75
C TYR A 78 -4.74 2.54 -2.45
N LEU A 79 -5.30 1.57 -3.14
CA LEU A 79 -6.58 0.95 -2.85
C LEU A 79 -6.37 -0.57 -2.84
N VAL A 80 -6.58 -1.20 -1.69
CA VAL A 80 -6.49 -2.65 -1.54
C VAL A 80 -7.88 -3.17 -1.19
N VAL A 81 -8.36 -4.13 -1.98
CA VAL A 81 -9.65 -4.80 -1.78
C VAL A 81 -9.39 -6.30 -1.68
N ALA A 82 -9.89 -6.94 -0.66
CA ALA A 82 -9.78 -8.38 -0.47
C ALA A 82 -10.87 -9.16 -1.22
N GLY A 83 -10.71 -10.46 -1.32
CA GLY A 83 -11.72 -11.33 -1.93
C GLY A 83 -13.05 -11.29 -1.20
N GLY A 84 -14.16 -11.17 -1.92
CA GLY A 84 -15.50 -11.32 -1.36
C GLY A 84 -15.78 -12.78 -0.98
N ALA A 85 -16.72 -13.02 -0.10
CA ALA A 85 -17.09 -14.34 0.36
C ALA A 85 -18.23 -14.98 -0.46
N ALA A 86 -18.38 -16.29 -0.34
CA ALA A 86 -19.55 -16.99 -0.88
C ALA A 86 -20.77 -16.82 0.04
N GLY A 87 -21.96 -16.81 -0.53
CA GLY A 87 -23.20 -17.07 0.21
C GLY A 87 -23.22 -18.48 0.80
N GLY A 88 -24.00 -18.73 1.83
CA GLY A 88 -24.16 -20.07 2.38
C GLY A 88 -24.95 -21.01 1.43
N GLY A 89 -24.95 -22.28 1.76
CA GLY A 89 -25.80 -23.25 1.08
C GLY A 89 -27.23 -23.20 1.56
N TYR A 90 -28.21 -23.54 1.02
CA TYR A 90 -29.64 -23.71 1.38
C TYR A 90 -30.20 -22.69 2.40
N TYR A 91 -31.20 -21.91 2.04
CA TYR A 91 -31.84 -20.86 2.84
C TYR A 91 -30.85 -19.89 3.50
N ALA A 92 -29.89 -19.45 2.77
CA ALA A 92 -28.65 -18.89 3.28
C ALA A 92 -28.56 -17.38 3.21
N GLY A 93 -27.79 -16.80 4.11
CA GLY A 93 -27.38 -15.39 4.07
C GLY A 93 -26.40 -15.11 2.94
N GLY A 94 -26.36 -13.85 2.52
CA GLY A 94 -25.38 -13.35 1.54
C GLY A 94 -23.96 -13.39 2.09
N GLY A 95 -22.96 -13.63 1.22
CA GLY A 95 -21.56 -13.46 1.59
C GLY A 95 -21.22 -11.98 1.80
N GLY A 96 -20.31 -11.68 2.73
CA GLY A 96 -19.79 -10.34 2.93
C GLY A 96 -18.78 -9.94 1.85
N ALA A 97 -18.70 -8.68 1.53
CA ALA A 97 -17.64 -8.15 0.68
C ALA A 97 -16.27 -8.31 1.35
N GLY A 98 -15.22 -8.34 0.55
CA GLY A 98 -13.87 -8.21 1.08
C GLY A 98 -13.68 -6.85 1.78
N GLY A 99 -12.74 -6.80 2.72
CA GLY A 99 -12.31 -5.54 3.30
C GLY A 99 -11.74 -4.59 2.26
N LEU A 100 -11.83 -3.29 2.53
CA LEU A 100 -11.26 -2.25 1.68
C LEU A 100 -10.39 -1.32 2.54
N LEU A 101 -9.17 -1.07 2.09
CA LEU A 101 -8.29 -0.06 2.67
C LEU A 101 -7.78 0.87 1.58
N THR A 102 -7.81 2.16 1.85
CA THR A 102 -7.25 3.20 0.99
C THR A 102 -6.49 4.20 1.83
N SER A 103 -5.32 4.58 1.40
CA SER A 103 -4.48 5.62 2.04
C SER A 103 -3.34 6.00 1.11
N THR A 104 -2.38 6.75 1.65
CA THR A 104 -1.14 7.11 0.98
C THR A 104 0.05 6.59 1.77
N LEU A 105 0.97 5.93 1.11
CA LEU A 105 2.31 5.66 1.62
C LEU A 105 3.16 6.90 1.31
N SER A 106 3.45 7.69 2.32
CA SER A 106 4.22 8.93 2.14
C SER A 106 5.71 8.71 2.36
N GLY A 107 6.52 9.40 1.57
CA GLY A 107 7.97 9.38 1.69
C GLY A 107 8.61 8.04 1.33
N LEU A 108 7.99 7.26 0.47
CA LEU A 108 8.53 5.99 0.01
C LEU A 108 9.76 6.22 -0.86
N ALA A 109 10.89 5.59 -0.51
CA ALA A 109 12.14 5.74 -1.27
C ALA A 109 11.96 5.23 -2.71
N ILE A 110 12.53 5.93 -3.68
CA ILE A 110 12.58 5.47 -5.07
C ILE A 110 13.35 4.16 -5.15
N GLY A 111 12.88 3.23 -5.99
CA GLY A 111 13.47 1.91 -6.17
C GLY A 111 12.94 0.82 -5.22
N VAL A 112 12.05 1.17 -4.29
CA VAL A 112 11.36 0.16 -3.46
C VAL A 112 10.45 -0.70 -4.34
N THR A 113 10.59 -2.01 -4.22
CA THR A 113 9.68 -2.96 -4.86
C THR A 113 8.42 -3.11 -4.00
N LEU A 114 7.27 -2.86 -4.61
CA LEU A 114 5.97 -3.12 -4.02
C LEU A 114 5.42 -4.45 -4.54
N THR A 115 5.03 -5.32 -3.62
CA THR A 115 4.40 -6.60 -3.95
C THR A 115 2.93 -6.56 -3.57
N ALA A 116 2.07 -6.66 -4.58
CA ALA A 116 0.63 -6.78 -4.40
C ALA A 116 0.21 -8.24 -4.53
N THR A 117 -0.49 -8.76 -3.53
CA THR A 117 -1.10 -10.09 -3.57
C THR A 117 -2.62 -9.93 -3.55
N VAL A 118 -3.30 -10.45 -4.55
CA VAL A 118 -4.75 -10.36 -4.65
C VAL A 118 -5.37 -11.65 -4.12
N GLY A 119 -6.21 -11.53 -3.09
CA GLY A 119 -6.93 -12.64 -2.50
C GLY A 119 -8.08 -13.12 -3.40
N ALA A 120 -8.23 -14.42 -3.52
CA ALA A 120 -9.35 -15.02 -4.24
C ALA A 120 -10.68 -14.83 -3.51
N GLY A 121 -11.79 -14.84 -4.24
CA GLY A 121 -13.12 -14.95 -3.66
C GLY A 121 -13.33 -16.30 -2.95
N GLY A 122 -14.25 -16.34 -2.01
CA GLY A 122 -14.66 -17.58 -1.33
C GLY A 122 -15.23 -18.57 -2.34
N ALA A 123 -14.73 -19.80 -2.30
CA ALA A 123 -15.23 -20.85 -3.17
C ALA A 123 -16.75 -21.09 -2.94
N ALA A 124 -17.49 -21.33 -4.00
CA ALA A 124 -18.91 -21.64 -3.91
C ALA A 124 -19.15 -22.89 -3.06
N VAL A 125 -20.27 -22.93 -2.35
CA VAL A 125 -20.75 -24.09 -1.62
C VAL A 125 -21.86 -24.77 -2.37
N SER A 126 -21.98 -26.10 -2.25
CA SER A 126 -22.99 -26.86 -2.96
C SER A 126 -24.40 -26.52 -2.48
N PHE A 127 -25.31 -26.30 -3.43
CA PHE A 127 -26.74 -26.22 -3.15
C PHE A 127 -27.25 -27.56 -2.64
N GLY A 128 -28.01 -27.55 -1.57
CA GLY A 128 -28.56 -28.78 -0.93
C GLY A 128 -27.78 -29.32 0.27
N GLY A 129 -26.63 -28.69 0.60
CA GLY A 129 -25.94 -28.98 1.85
C GLY A 129 -26.55 -28.14 3.00
N ALA A 130 -27.55 -28.66 3.70
CA ALA A 130 -28.05 -27.99 4.88
C ALA A 130 -26.94 -27.77 5.91
N GLY A 131 -26.81 -26.54 6.44
CA GLY A 131 -25.82 -26.20 7.44
C GLY A 131 -24.43 -25.83 6.92
N VAL A 132 -24.22 -25.75 5.61
CA VAL A 132 -22.92 -25.35 5.03
C VAL A 132 -22.86 -23.83 4.86
N ARG A 133 -22.10 -23.16 5.71
CA ARG A 133 -21.81 -21.73 5.56
C ARG A 133 -21.01 -21.46 4.31
N GLY A 134 -21.17 -20.26 3.78
CA GLY A 134 -20.31 -19.77 2.71
C GLY A 134 -18.83 -19.78 3.10
N ASN A 135 -17.97 -20.04 2.13
CA ASN A 135 -16.53 -19.91 2.34
C ASN A 135 -16.12 -18.43 2.40
N ASN A 136 -15.23 -18.13 3.32
CA ASN A 136 -14.66 -16.78 3.41
C ASN A 136 -13.83 -16.46 2.17
N GLY A 137 -13.75 -15.17 1.83
CA GLY A 137 -12.77 -14.65 0.89
C GLY A 137 -11.34 -14.72 1.45
N VAL A 138 -10.37 -14.55 0.58
CA VAL A 138 -8.94 -14.55 0.93
C VAL A 138 -8.45 -13.11 1.06
N ASN A 139 -7.50 -12.90 1.97
CA ASN A 139 -6.90 -11.60 2.20
C ASN A 139 -6.13 -11.10 0.97
N SER A 140 -6.17 -9.79 0.74
CA SER A 140 -5.26 -9.10 -0.18
C SER A 140 -4.23 -8.31 0.60
N THR A 141 -3.00 -8.24 0.09
CA THR A 141 -1.92 -7.52 0.77
C THR A 141 -1.14 -6.63 -0.18
N LEU A 142 -0.62 -5.53 0.37
CA LEU A 142 0.41 -4.71 -0.25
C LEU A 142 1.63 -4.69 0.68
N ALA A 143 2.75 -5.21 0.22
CA ALA A 143 4.00 -5.34 0.98
C ALA A 143 5.16 -4.65 0.28
N GLY A 144 6.15 -4.22 1.04
CA GLY A 144 7.38 -3.60 0.55
C GLY A 144 8.27 -3.19 1.72
N SER A 145 9.47 -2.70 1.44
CA SER A 145 10.33 -2.13 2.47
C SER A 145 9.91 -0.68 2.79
N GLY A 146 10.13 -0.25 4.02
CA GLY A 146 9.88 1.12 4.46
C GLY A 146 8.48 1.40 5.02
N PHE A 147 7.58 0.42 5.00
CA PHE A 147 6.25 0.54 5.61
C PHE A 147 5.73 -0.81 6.14
N THR A 148 4.73 -0.75 7.01
CA THR A 148 4.04 -1.96 7.50
C THR A 148 3.16 -2.53 6.40
N THR A 149 3.22 -3.85 6.16
CA THR A 149 2.36 -4.53 5.19
C THR A 149 0.89 -4.19 5.42
N VAL A 150 0.25 -3.67 4.38
CA VAL A 150 -1.19 -3.40 4.38
C VAL A 150 -1.92 -4.72 4.11
N THR A 151 -2.82 -5.11 4.99
CA THR A 151 -3.60 -6.34 4.84
C THR A 151 -5.09 -6.04 4.90
N CYS A 152 -5.78 -6.32 3.81
CA CYS A 152 -7.23 -6.34 3.76
C CYS A 152 -7.74 -7.75 4.03
N ILE A 153 -8.69 -7.89 4.93
CA ILE A 153 -9.28 -9.17 5.35
C ILE A 153 -10.33 -9.60 4.33
N GLY A 154 -10.34 -10.86 3.94
CA GLY A 154 -11.36 -11.44 3.09
C GLY A 154 -12.77 -11.33 3.69
N GLY A 155 -13.80 -11.32 2.87
CA GLY A 155 -15.20 -11.27 3.30
C GLY A 155 -15.59 -12.49 4.11
N GLY A 156 -16.54 -12.35 5.03
CA GLY A 156 -17.12 -13.42 5.83
C GLY A 156 -18.23 -14.17 5.06
N GLY A 157 -18.18 -15.48 5.04
CA GLY A 157 -19.18 -16.34 4.39
C GLY A 157 -20.58 -16.16 4.98
N GLY A 158 -21.62 -16.28 4.12
CA GLY A 158 -23.00 -16.22 4.55
C GLY A 158 -23.39 -17.38 5.46
N GLY A 159 -24.28 -17.14 6.41
CA GLY A 159 -24.89 -18.17 7.26
C GLY A 159 -25.69 -19.18 6.44
N ALA A 160 -25.88 -20.38 6.94
CA ALA A 160 -26.65 -21.41 6.31
C ALA A 160 -27.71 -21.97 7.27
N ASP A 161 -28.68 -22.71 6.72
CA ASP A 161 -29.87 -23.20 7.43
C ASP A 161 -29.60 -23.65 8.88
N ASN A 162 -28.80 -24.66 9.12
CA ASN A 162 -28.54 -25.18 10.44
C ASN A 162 -27.43 -24.47 11.25
N SER A 163 -26.72 -23.51 10.67
CA SER A 163 -25.65 -22.78 11.32
C SER A 163 -25.89 -21.29 11.44
N GLY A 164 -27.03 -20.81 11.00
CA GLY A 164 -27.63 -19.50 11.23
C GLY A 164 -26.78 -18.27 10.95
N THR A 165 -25.75 -18.10 11.75
CA THR A 165 -24.92 -16.88 11.80
C THR A 165 -23.93 -16.79 10.64
N GLY A 166 -23.83 -15.61 10.03
CA GLY A 166 -22.77 -15.30 9.04
C GLY A 166 -21.37 -15.29 9.67
N ASN A 167 -20.35 -15.59 8.89
CA ASN A 167 -18.96 -15.50 9.33
C ASN A 167 -18.50 -14.04 9.40
N SER A 168 -17.57 -13.77 10.34
CA SER A 168 -16.85 -12.49 10.36
C SER A 168 -15.81 -12.43 9.24
N GLY A 169 -15.50 -11.20 8.78
CA GLY A 169 -14.54 -10.97 7.71
C GLY A 169 -14.17 -9.50 7.59
N GLY A 170 -13.60 -9.10 6.45
CA GLY A 170 -13.43 -7.69 6.11
C GLY A 170 -14.77 -6.96 6.16
N SER A 171 -15.77 -7.46 5.43
CA SER A 171 -17.19 -7.26 5.72
C SER A 171 -17.81 -8.60 6.12
N GLY A 172 -18.75 -8.60 7.05
CA GLY A 172 -19.37 -9.82 7.60
C GLY A 172 -20.42 -10.42 6.67
N GLY A 173 -20.61 -11.75 6.72
CA GLY A 173 -21.67 -12.44 6.01
C GLY A 173 -23.04 -12.21 6.65
N GLY A 174 -24.12 -12.26 5.88
CA GLY A 174 -25.51 -12.19 6.36
C GLY A 174 -25.94 -13.42 7.13
N GLY A 175 -26.88 -13.26 8.04
CA GLY A 175 -27.55 -14.37 8.74
C GLY A 175 -28.50 -15.14 7.81
N SER A 176 -28.66 -16.44 8.05
CA SER A 176 -29.64 -17.26 7.32
C SER A 176 -31.06 -16.98 7.79
N GLN A 177 -32.04 -17.54 7.09
CA GLN A 177 -33.46 -17.34 7.41
C GLN A 177 -33.94 -18.05 8.69
N GLN A 178 -33.20 -18.99 9.23
CA GLN A 178 -33.68 -19.82 10.38
C GLN A 178 -33.58 -19.08 11.70
N GLY A 179 -34.71 -18.68 12.22
CA GLY A 179 -34.85 -18.08 13.55
C GLY A 179 -34.09 -16.72 13.65
N SER A 180 -33.67 -16.38 14.86
CA SER A 180 -32.81 -15.19 15.06
C SER A 180 -31.36 -15.47 14.69
N SER A 181 -31.02 -15.27 13.42
CA SER A 181 -29.69 -15.52 12.90
C SER A 181 -28.90 -14.18 12.75
N ALA A 182 -27.83 -14.07 13.52
CA ALA A 182 -26.99 -12.86 13.46
C ALA A 182 -26.16 -12.79 12.17
N GLY A 183 -25.91 -11.58 11.68
CA GLY A 183 -24.86 -11.34 10.71
C GLY A 183 -23.47 -11.46 11.32
N GLY A 184 -22.48 -11.79 10.50
CA GLY A 184 -21.08 -11.77 10.87
C GLY A 184 -20.56 -10.36 11.11
N SER A 185 -19.55 -10.21 11.94
CA SER A 185 -18.91 -8.92 12.17
C SER A 185 -17.99 -8.52 11.03
N GLY A 186 -18.03 -7.25 10.64
CA GLY A 186 -17.03 -6.63 9.80
C GLY A 186 -15.77 -6.24 10.61
N THR A 187 -14.66 -6.13 9.93
CA THR A 187 -13.41 -5.61 10.52
C THR A 187 -13.47 -4.09 10.53
N SER A 188 -13.29 -3.48 11.70
CA SER A 188 -13.29 -2.02 11.84
C SER A 188 -12.29 -1.35 10.89
N GLY A 189 -12.73 -0.32 10.18
CA GLY A 189 -11.93 0.40 9.20
C GLY A 189 -11.75 -0.30 7.86
N GLN A 190 -12.31 -1.52 7.67
CA GLN A 190 -12.23 -2.25 6.40
C GLN A 190 -13.60 -2.57 5.81
N GLY A 191 -14.62 -2.74 6.65
CA GLY A 191 -15.96 -3.05 6.18
C GLY A 191 -16.96 -3.13 7.34
N ASN A 192 -18.19 -3.48 7.02
CA ASN A 192 -19.31 -3.44 7.95
C ASN A 192 -19.89 -4.84 8.22
N ASN A 193 -20.70 -4.92 9.25
CA ASN A 193 -21.36 -6.17 9.63
C ASN A 193 -22.35 -6.63 8.55
N GLY A 194 -22.57 -7.92 8.46
CA GLY A 194 -23.70 -8.48 7.74
C GLY A 194 -25.02 -8.21 8.49
N GLY A 195 -26.13 -8.25 7.77
CA GLY A 195 -27.46 -8.15 8.33
C GLY A 195 -27.85 -9.37 9.16
N SER A 196 -28.76 -9.19 10.09
CA SER A 196 -29.38 -10.25 10.88
C SER A 196 -30.74 -10.63 10.32
N SER A 197 -31.15 -11.89 10.45
CA SER A 197 -32.47 -12.35 10.08
C SER A 197 -33.30 -12.73 11.32
N THR A 198 -34.52 -12.29 11.33
CA THR A 198 -35.57 -12.71 12.28
C THR A 198 -36.74 -13.39 11.56
N ALA A 199 -36.52 -13.78 10.30
CA ALA A 199 -37.54 -14.37 9.46
C ALA A 199 -38.09 -15.69 10.01
N SER A 200 -39.36 -15.91 9.79
CA SER A 200 -40.07 -17.13 10.17
C SER A 200 -41.08 -17.49 9.08
N ALA A 201 -41.63 -18.70 9.16
CA ALA A 201 -42.67 -19.14 8.24
C ALA A 201 -43.88 -18.17 8.22
N PRO A 202 -44.55 -17.94 7.07
CA PRO A 202 -44.27 -18.52 5.75
C PRO A 202 -43.24 -17.75 4.91
N ASP A 203 -42.85 -16.55 5.35
CA ASP A 203 -42.06 -15.60 4.54
C ASP A 203 -40.58 -15.60 4.96
N TYR A 204 -39.84 -16.49 4.42
CA TYR A 204 -38.44 -16.75 4.78
C TYR A 204 -37.47 -15.81 4.12
N GLY A 205 -37.10 -14.68 4.76
CA GLY A 205 -36.06 -13.77 4.32
C GLY A 205 -34.69 -14.08 4.86
N SER A 206 -33.64 -14.10 4.04
CA SER A 206 -32.26 -14.18 4.45
C SER A 206 -31.59 -12.80 4.41
N ALA A 207 -30.68 -12.54 5.34
CA ALA A 207 -30.03 -11.23 5.46
C ALA A 207 -28.91 -11.03 4.44
N GLY A 208 -28.67 -9.77 4.07
CA GLY A 208 -27.61 -9.36 3.17
C GLY A 208 -26.23 -9.39 3.83
N GLY A 209 -25.18 -9.66 3.07
CA GLY A 209 -23.79 -9.48 3.51
C GLY A 209 -23.45 -8.00 3.69
N GLY A 210 -22.47 -7.69 4.55
CA GLY A 210 -21.95 -6.34 4.70
C GLY A 210 -21.12 -5.89 3.49
N GLY A 211 -21.15 -4.60 3.21
CA GLY A 211 -20.26 -3.94 2.25
C GLY A 211 -19.22 -3.05 2.95
N ALA A 212 -18.26 -2.52 2.20
CA ALA A 212 -17.29 -1.59 2.75
C ALA A 212 -17.93 -0.25 3.16
N GLY A 213 -18.99 0.17 2.48
CA GLY A 213 -19.67 1.45 2.72
C GLY A 213 -20.85 1.38 3.68
N ALA A 214 -21.49 0.21 3.81
CA ALA A 214 -22.65 0.06 4.69
C ALA A 214 -22.82 -1.36 5.22
N VAL A 215 -23.57 -1.49 6.32
CA VAL A 215 -24.02 -2.78 6.86
C VAL A 215 -24.95 -3.47 5.87
N GLY A 216 -24.98 -4.80 5.93
CA GLY A 216 -25.96 -5.59 5.20
C GLY A 216 -27.37 -5.38 5.74
N GLY A 217 -28.36 -5.46 4.86
CA GLY A 217 -29.77 -5.35 5.21
C GLY A 217 -30.22 -6.48 6.12
N ASN A 218 -30.95 -6.14 7.17
CA ASN A 218 -31.64 -7.13 7.98
C ASN A 218 -32.79 -7.76 7.21
N ALA A 219 -33.08 -9.00 7.50
CA ALA A 219 -34.24 -9.70 6.96
C ALA A 219 -35.27 -9.99 8.06
N ASN A 220 -36.51 -9.84 7.68
CA ASN A 220 -37.66 -10.35 8.39
C ASN A 220 -38.48 -11.18 7.40
N ASN A 221 -39.61 -10.71 6.94
CA ASN A 221 -40.42 -11.41 5.92
C ASN A 221 -39.90 -11.17 4.47
N VAL A 222 -38.95 -10.27 4.29
CA VAL A 222 -38.30 -9.95 3.01
C VAL A 222 -36.80 -10.12 3.16
N ALA A 223 -36.12 -10.55 2.10
CA ALA A 223 -34.67 -10.65 2.09
C ALA A 223 -34.02 -9.27 2.29
N GLY A 224 -32.93 -9.25 3.03
CA GLY A 224 -32.11 -8.04 3.22
C GLY A 224 -31.17 -7.79 2.05
N ASP A 225 -31.05 -6.53 1.66
CA ASP A 225 -30.10 -6.11 0.61
C ASP A 225 -28.64 -6.26 1.08
N GLY A 226 -27.73 -6.46 0.12
CA GLY A 226 -26.31 -6.35 0.41
C GLY A 226 -25.91 -4.92 0.79
N GLY A 227 -24.92 -4.78 1.66
CA GLY A 227 -24.34 -3.49 2.01
C GLY A 227 -23.62 -2.86 0.80
N VAL A 228 -23.85 -1.59 0.56
CA VAL A 228 -23.19 -0.87 -0.55
C VAL A 228 -21.67 -0.80 -0.34
N GLY A 229 -20.92 -0.74 -1.44
CA GLY A 229 -19.49 -0.55 -1.42
C GLY A 229 -19.08 0.88 -1.04
N LEU A 230 -17.80 1.12 -0.94
CA LEU A 230 -17.21 2.44 -0.74
C LEU A 230 -16.75 3.03 -2.08
N SER A 231 -17.13 4.28 -2.35
CA SER A 231 -16.72 4.98 -3.56
C SER A 231 -15.25 5.42 -3.45
N ASN A 232 -14.47 5.20 -4.50
CA ASN A 232 -13.09 5.66 -4.61
C ASN A 232 -12.79 6.09 -6.05
N SER A 233 -11.98 7.13 -6.21
CA SER A 233 -11.63 7.71 -7.52
C SER A 233 -10.18 7.47 -7.94
N ILE A 234 -9.47 6.53 -7.33
CA ILE A 234 -8.05 6.26 -7.63
C ILE A 234 -7.81 5.91 -9.10
N THR A 235 -8.80 5.39 -9.80
CA THR A 235 -8.74 5.07 -11.24
C THR A 235 -9.15 6.23 -12.15
N GLY A 236 -9.27 7.45 -11.60
CA GLY A 236 -9.64 8.66 -12.34
C GLY A 236 -11.12 9.00 -12.31
N SER A 237 -11.99 8.05 -12.03
CA SER A 237 -13.45 8.24 -11.88
C SER A 237 -13.95 7.57 -10.62
N ALA A 238 -15.00 8.10 -10.02
CA ALA A 238 -15.61 7.51 -8.84
C ALA A 238 -16.29 6.18 -9.18
N VAL A 239 -15.80 5.10 -8.58
CA VAL A 239 -16.33 3.74 -8.70
C VAL A 239 -16.58 3.18 -7.30
N PHE A 240 -17.64 2.40 -7.14
CA PHE A 240 -17.92 1.69 -5.90
C PHE A 240 -17.20 0.35 -5.87
N TYR A 241 -16.49 0.06 -4.79
CA TYR A 241 -15.74 -1.17 -4.56
C TYR A 241 -16.24 -1.86 -3.29
N ALA A 242 -16.18 -3.18 -3.26
CA ALA A 242 -16.52 -4.00 -2.09
C ALA A 242 -17.95 -3.76 -1.58
N GLY A 243 -18.93 -3.89 -2.48
CA GLY A 243 -20.36 -3.89 -2.17
C GLY A 243 -21.00 -5.26 -2.31
#